data_c1c3908ab1178bdd9ae836579894e997
#
_entry.id   c1c3908ab1178bdd9ae836579894e997
#
_cell.length_a   1.000
_cell.length_b   1.000
_cell.length_c   1.000
_cell.angle_alpha   90.00
_cell.angle_beta   90.00
_cell.angle_gamma   90.00
#
_symmetry.space_group_name_H-M   'P 1'
#
loop_
_entity.id
_entity.type
_entity.pdbx_description
1 polymer ?
#
loop_
_entity_poly.entity_id
_entity_poly.type
_entity_poly.pdbx_seq_one_letter_code
_entity_poly.pdbx_strand_id
1 'polypeptide(L)'
;MLFQSYIFILLFFPLCLLGFWGLKRQKLLQLWLIAFSLWFYGAASPYYLLLLLGSIAWNYAFFRAIERGIGRVTERVSGSAMERAEYGMERDSSRKRLLLGIGIAGNLALLCFFKYFNAISAGWSQMKGLEDPILQLALPLGISFFTFQQIGFLADAYKGEVGACSLREYVLFVSFFPYVSSGPIVNAQEMLPQYRQIGRQRLDWAKFAGGLYLFALGLSKKVLLADTFGKAVDAGYGNVAGLSGTDAWLVMLFYTLQLYFDFSGYCDMGRGIAHMLGMELPVNFDSPYKASNIIEFWKRWHITLNRFLRKYVYIPLGGNRKGTARMYLNLFIVFLVSGIWHGAGWNFVLWGALHGALYLVTRAWQRRQPWQQCAADVHVHSGTKKSGVFSAVQHVLCVALTFLFLNFTWILFRSANLSQAGEFIGRLIGGGFAAPAVQITEAFNLEEFWYVIKILHLDRLPGSELYLCFGFLAVALWLVFFARNAGEREKSFEPNGKTMFVTAFLMIWCVVSLSGVSSFLYYRF
;
A
#
# COMPACT_ATOMS: atom_id res chain seq x y z
N MET A 1 8.13 15.26 0.56
CA MET A 1 7.84 15.49 2.00
C MET A 1 7.25 14.21 2.59
N LEU A 2 7.40 13.96 3.90
CA LEU A 2 6.82 12.78 4.57
C LEU A 2 5.72 13.21 5.53
N PHE A 3 4.66 12.41 5.69
CA PHE A 3 3.58 12.70 6.67
C PHE A 3 4.09 12.73 8.10
N GLN A 4 5.05 11.86 8.42
CA GLN A 4 5.75 11.78 9.70
C GLN A 4 6.97 12.73 9.73
N SER A 5 6.78 14.01 9.45
CA SER A 5 7.81 15.04 9.59
C SER A 5 7.28 16.27 10.31
N TYR A 6 8.13 16.94 11.08
CA TYR A 6 7.77 18.19 11.75
C TYR A 6 7.22 19.25 10.79
N ILE A 7 7.84 19.38 9.61
CA ILE A 7 7.40 20.34 8.58
C ILE A 7 5.98 20.01 8.10
N PHE A 8 5.65 18.72 7.93
CA PHE A 8 4.31 18.32 7.51
C PHE A 8 3.28 18.60 8.60
N ILE A 9 3.54 18.14 9.83
CA ILE A 9 2.57 18.19 10.94
C ILE A 9 2.35 19.61 11.44
N LEU A 10 3.43 20.39 11.59
CA LEU A 10 3.37 21.71 12.25
C LEU A 10 3.19 22.88 11.27
N LEU A 11 3.53 22.72 10.00
CA LEU A 11 3.48 23.83 9.02
C LEU A 11 2.61 23.51 7.82
N PHE A 12 2.99 22.49 7.05
CA PHE A 12 2.36 22.21 5.75
C PHE A 12 0.87 21.90 5.88
N PHE A 13 0.52 20.93 6.72
CA PHE A 13 -0.86 20.47 6.83
C PHE A 13 -1.78 21.48 7.54
N PRO A 14 -1.39 22.15 8.63
CA PRO A 14 -2.18 23.27 9.17
C PRO A 14 -2.44 24.39 8.17
N LEU A 15 -1.42 24.82 7.41
CA LEU A 15 -1.60 25.83 6.35
C LEU A 15 -2.55 25.32 5.25
N CYS A 16 -2.41 24.07 4.84
CA CYS A 16 -3.32 23.44 3.87
C CYS A 16 -4.78 23.51 4.36
N LEU A 17 -5.02 23.13 5.61
CA LEU A 17 -6.36 23.13 6.22
C LEU A 17 -6.95 24.54 6.35
N LEU A 18 -6.15 25.50 6.83
CA LEU A 18 -6.60 26.90 6.98
C LEU A 18 -7.04 27.47 5.64
N GLY A 19 -6.25 27.32 4.60
CA GLY A 19 -6.63 27.78 3.28
C GLY A 19 -7.80 27.00 2.68
N PHE A 20 -7.86 25.68 2.91
CA PHE A 20 -8.95 24.83 2.41
C PHE A 20 -10.31 25.24 3.00
N TRP A 21 -10.41 25.42 4.30
CA TRP A 21 -11.67 25.80 4.97
C TRP A 21 -11.93 27.31 4.92
N GLY A 22 -10.91 28.15 4.66
CA GLY A 22 -11.05 29.59 4.46
C GLY A 22 -11.57 30.01 3.09
N LEU A 23 -11.21 29.25 2.04
CA LEU A 23 -11.63 29.54 0.66
C LEU A 23 -13.07 29.01 0.43
N LYS A 24 -13.90 29.81 -0.26
CA LYS A 24 -15.33 29.46 -0.52
C LYS A 24 -15.59 29.02 -1.97
N ARG A 25 -14.68 29.35 -2.89
CA ARG A 25 -14.89 29.09 -4.33
C ARG A 25 -14.28 27.74 -4.71
N GLN A 26 -15.09 26.82 -5.23
CA GLN A 26 -14.67 25.48 -5.65
C GLN A 26 -13.40 25.46 -6.54
N LYS A 27 -13.36 26.36 -7.52
CA LYS A 27 -12.19 26.45 -8.43
C LYS A 27 -10.90 26.82 -7.70
N LEU A 28 -10.98 27.73 -6.71
CA LEU A 28 -9.83 28.14 -5.91
C LEU A 28 -9.40 27.01 -4.95
N LEU A 29 -10.35 26.26 -4.40
CA LEU A 29 -10.06 25.11 -3.54
C LEU A 29 -9.36 23.97 -4.30
N GLN A 30 -9.80 23.68 -5.53
CA GLN A 30 -9.08 22.72 -6.37
C GLN A 30 -7.66 23.18 -6.69
N LEU A 31 -7.46 24.45 -7.04
CA LEU A 31 -6.13 25.02 -7.30
C LEU A 31 -5.27 25.03 -6.04
N TRP A 32 -5.86 25.30 -4.87
CA TRP A 32 -5.18 25.25 -3.57
C TRP A 32 -4.66 23.85 -3.29
N LEU A 33 -5.51 22.84 -3.41
CA LEU A 33 -5.11 21.44 -3.22
C LEU A 33 -4.07 20.99 -4.24
N ILE A 34 -4.16 21.43 -5.50
CA ILE A 34 -3.13 21.17 -6.51
C ILE A 34 -1.80 21.80 -6.10
N ALA A 35 -1.79 23.07 -5.69
CA ALA A 35 -0.58 23.76 -5.27
C ALA A 35 0.10 23.06 -4.09
N PHE A 36 -0.67 22.66 -3.07
CA PHE A 36 -0.15 21.91 -1.95
C PHE A 36 0.31 20.49 -2.33
N SER A 37 -0.39 19.83 -3.23
CA SER A 37 0.01 18.50 -3.72
C SER A 37 1.32 18.55 -4.51
N LEU A 38 1.48 19.53 -5.36
CA LEU A 38 2.73 19.75 -6.11
C LEU A 38 3.87 20.18 -5.18
N TRP A 39 3.59 21.03 -4.17
CA TRP A 39 4.59 21.35 -3.15
C TRP A 39 5.00 20.13 -2.35
N PHE A 40 4.04 19.29 -1.89
CA PHE A 40 4.34 18.05 -1.19
C PHE A 40 5.27 17.13 -1.99
N TYR A 41 4.97 16.96 -3.27
CA TYR A 41 5.74 16.11 -4.17
C TYR A 41 7.11 16.74 -4.52
N GLY A 42 7.14 18.00 -4.87
CA GLY A 42 8.36 18.74 -5.24
C GLY A 42 9.35 18.90 -4.09
N ALA A 43 8.86 18.93 -2.83
CA ALA A 43 9.72 18.95 -1.64
C ALA A 43 10.49 17.63 -1.43
N ALA A 44 10.08 16.53 -2.08
CA ALA A 44 10.85 15.28 -2.11
C ALA A 44 11.95 15.34 -3.18
N SER A 45 11.63 15.82 -4.39
CA SER A 45 12.57 16.04 -5.48
C SER A 45 11.96 16.96 -6.55
N PRO A 46 12.55 18.14 -6.81
CA PRO A 46 12.08 19.02 -7.87
C PRO A 46 12.17 18.40 -9.27
N TYR A 47 13.20 17.57 -9.54
CA TYR A 47 13.35 16.88 -10.83
C TYR A 47 12.23 15.90 -11.10
N TYR A 48 11.80 15.15 -10.07
CA TYR A 48 10.71 14.19 -10.21
C TYR A 48 9.33 14.87 -10.27
N LEU A 49 9.22 16.11 -9.80
CA LEU A 49 8.02 16.92 -10.06
C LEU A 49 7.82 17.17 -11.55
N LEU A 50 8.88 17.48 -12.30
CA LEU A 50 8.81 17.65 -13.76
C LEU A 50 8.40 16.33 -14.44
N LEU A 51 8.91 15.19 -13.96
CA LEU A 51 8.50 13.87 -14.45
C LEU A 51 7.00 13.62 -14.21
N LEU A 52 6.49 13.91 -13.02
CA LEU A 52 5.07 13.78 -12.69
C LEU A 52 4.22 14.66 -13.60
N LEU A 53 4.59 15.92 -13.79
CA LEU A 53 3.88 16.86 -14.68
C LEU A 53 3.91 16.40 -16.13
N GLY A 54 5.05 15.90 -16.62
CA GLY A 54 5.17 15.30 -17.95
C GLY A 54 4.28 14.07 -18.13
N SER A 55 4.24 13.19 -17.13
CA SER A 55 3.35 12.03 -17.12
C SER A 55 1.87 12.44 -17.11
N ILE A 56 1.50 13.45 -16.33
CA ILE A 56 0.14 14.03 -16.31
C ILE A 56 -0.23 14.57 -17.69
N ALA A 57 0.65 15.36 -18.31
CA ALA A 57 0.41 15.93 -19.63
C ALA A 57 0.23 14.85 -20.70
N TRP A 58 1.13 13.84 -20.72
CA TRP A 58 1.02 12.67 -21.59
C TRP A 58 -0.33 11.99 -21.49
N ASN A 59 -0.70 11.55 -20.29
CA ASN A 59 -1.93 10.79 -20.09
C ASN A 59 -3.19 11.62 -20.34
N TYR A 60 -3.20 12.91 -19.97
CA TYR A 60 -4.32 13.80 -20.27
C TYR A 60 -4.51 14.01 -21.76
N ALA A 61 -3.42 14.14 -22.54
CA ALA A 61 -3.50 14.24 -24.00
C ALA A 61 -4.15 12.98 -24.62
N PHE A 62 -3.74 11.79 -24.17
CA PHE A 62 -4.37 10.53 -24.62
C PHE A 62 -5.83 10.41 -24.19
N PHE A 63 -6.15 10.79 -22.94
CA PHE A 63 -7.54 10.85 -22.48
C PHE A 63 -8.40 11.74 -23.39
N ARG A 64 -7.95 12.97 -23.68
CA ARG A 64 -8.68 13.89 -24.56
C ARG A 64 -8.82 13.36 -25.99
N ALA A 65 -7.81 12.65 -26.50
CA ALA A 65 -7.88 12.02 -27.81
C ALA A 65 -8.91 10.87 -27.87
N ILE A 66 -8.99 10.05 -26.80
CA ILE A 66 -9.97 8.98 -26.65
C ILE A 66 -11.40 9.56 -26.51
N GLU A 67 -11.57 10.60 -25.65
CA GLU A 67 -12.86 11.25 -25.41
C GLU A 67 -13.44 11.90 -26.69
N ARG A 68 -12.62 12.62 -27.46
CA ARG A 68 -13.07 13.23 -28.73
C ARG A 68 -13.55 12.20 -29.74
N GLY A 69 -13.02 11.00 -29.72
CA GLY A 69 -13.53 9.90 -30.55
C GLY A 69 -14.91 9.41 -30.11
N ILE A 70 -15.25 9.49 -28.80
CA ILE A 70 -16.58 9.14 -28.30
C ILE A 70 -17.64 10.15 -28.76
N GLY A 71 -17.36 11.46 -28.66
CA GLY A 71 -18.29 12.52 -29.07
C GLY A 71 -18.66 12.48 -30.57
N ARG A 72 -17.69 12.18 -31.45
CA ARG A 72 -17.93 12.06 -32.89
C ARG A 72 -18.85 10.89 -33.28
N VAL A 73 -18.85 9.81 -32.52
CA VAL A 73 -19.73 8.65 -32.77
C VAL A 73 -21.17 9.00 -32.40
N THR A 74 -21.39 9.68 -31.29
CA THR A 74 -22.73 10.09 -30.82
C THR A 74 -23.39 11.10 -31.77
N GLU A 75 -22.63 12.04 -32.34
CA GLU A 75 -23.15 13.00 -33.33
C GLU A 75 -23.48 12.36 -34.68
N ARG A 76 -22.74 11.32 -35.12
CA ARG A 76 -22.98 10.63 -36.38
C ARG A 76 -24.16 9.66 -36.37
N VAL A 77 -24.53 9.12 -35.22
CA VAL A 77 -25.67 8.20 -35.07
C VAL A 77 -27.02 8.93 -35.16
N SER A 78 -27.05 10.24 -35.02
CA SER A 78 -28.26 11.07 -35.19
C SER A 78 -28.59 11.47 -36.63
N GLY A 79 -27.75 11.09 -37.63
CA GLY A 79 -27.92 11.41 -39.05
C GLY A 79 -28.01 10.16 -39.93
N SER A 80 -29.01 10.13 -40.84
CA SER A 80 -29.36 9.03 -41.74
C SER A 80 -28.24 8.61 -42.72
N ALA A 81 -27.41 7.63 -42.36
CA ALA A 81 -26.60 6.82 -43.30
C ALA A 81 -26.00 5.59 -42.58
N MET A 82 -26.75 4.52 -42.46
CA MET A 82 -26.44 3.32 -41.66
C MET A 82 -25.15 2.59 -42.09
N GLU A 83 -24.83 2.45 -43.35
CA GLU A 83 -23.62 1.76 -43.84
C GLU A 83 -22.32 2.59 -43.65
N ARG A 84 -22.36 3.92 -43.83
CA ARG A 84 -21.21 4.77 -43.53
C ARG A 84 -20.97 4.92 -42.03
N ALA A 85 -21.97 4.70 -41.21
CA ALA A 85 -21.88 4.69 -39.75
C ALA A 85 -21.13 3.46 -39.23
N GLU A 86 -21.36 2.26 -39.77
CA GLU A 86 -20.67 1.03 -39.35
C GLU A 86 -19.17 1.09 -39.62
N TYR A 87 -18.77 1.46 -40.85
CA TYR A 87 -17.33 1.59 -41.20
C TYR A 87 -16.63 2.70 -40.42
N GLY A 88 -17.34 3.82 -40.11
CA GLY A 88 -16.85 4.89 -39.26
C GLY A 88 -16.70 4.46 -37.80
N MET A 89 -17.59 3.61 -37.27
CA MET A 89 -17.55 3.08 -35.91
C MET A 89 -16.41 2.09 -35.71
N GLU A 90 -16.13 1.19 -36.67
CA GLU A 90 -14.99 0.26 -36.60
C GLU A 90 -13.65 0.99 -36.63
N ARG A 91 -13.50 1.97 -37.52
CA ARG A 91 -12.29 2.79 -37.63
C ARG A 91 -12.03 3.63 -36.37
N ASP A 92 -13.06 4.21 -35.78
CA ASP A 92 -12.96 4.96 -34.52
C ASP A 92 -12.67 4.03 -33.33
N SER A 93 -13.21 2.81 -33.32
CA SER A 93 -12.92 1.79 -32.31
C SER A 93 -11.46 1.33 -32.37
N SER A 94 -10.92 1.08 -33.57
CA SER A 94 -9.52 0.68 -33.77
C SER A 94 -8.55 1.79 -33.38
N ARG A 95 -8.86 3.04 -33.74
CA ARG A 95 -8.07 4.22 -33.33
C ARG A 95 -8.03 4.42 -31.82
N LYS A 96 -9.17 4.29 -31.13
CA LYS A 96 -9.24 4.39 -29.66
C LYS A 96 -8.44 3.28 -28.98
N ARG A 97 -8.50 2.05 -29.50
CA ARG A 97 -7.69 0.91 -29.02
C ARG A 97 -6.20 1.17 -29.17
N LEU A 98 -5.78 1.72 -30.32
CA LEU A 98 -4.39 2.10 -30.55
C LEU A 98 -3.93 3.21 -29.59
N LEU A 99 -4.74 4.25 -29.39
CA LEU A 99 -4.44 5.34 -28.45
C LEU A 99 -4.32 4.83 -27.01
N LEU A 100 -5.23 3.96 -26.59
CA LEU A 100 -5.14 3.30 -25.29
C LEU A 100 -3.86 2.48 -25.17
N GLY A 101 -3.53 1.69 -26.21
CA GLY A 101 -2.31 0.87 -26.25
C GLY A 101 -1.04 1.71 -26.11
N ILE A 102 -0.92 2.80 -26.87
CA ILE A 102 0.23 3.72 -26.80
C ILE A 102 0.28 4.41 -25.42
N GLY A 103 -0.86 4.89 -24.91
CA GLY A 103 -0.94 5.52 -23.59
C GLY A 103 -0.48 4.59 -22.47
N ILE A 104 -0.94 3.31 -22.48
CA ILE A 104 -0.51 2.29 -21.51
C ILE A 104 0.97 1.95 -21.70
N ALA A 105 1.42 1.73 -22.94
CA ALA A 105 2.80 1.40 -23.25
C ALA A 105 3.79 2.48 -22.77
N GLY A 106 3.45 3.77 -22.96
CA GLY A 106 4.24 4.89 -22.44
C GLY A 106 4.36 4.89 -20.90
N ASN A 107 3.25 4.61 -20.20
CA ASN A 107 3.25 4.48 -18.74
C ASN A 107 4.11 3.29 -18.28
N LEU A 108 3.98 2.13 -18.93
CA LEU A 108 4.77 0.94 -18.60
C LEU A 108 6.25 1.15 -18.93
N ALA A 109 6.57 1.78 -20.06
CA ALA A 109 7.94 2.11 -20.43
C ALA A 109 8.61 3.03 -19.40
N LEU A 110 7.89 4.08 -18.95
CA LEU A 110 8.36 4.98 -17.90
C LEU A 110 8.62 4.22 -16.59
N LEU A 111 7.68 3.39 -16.15
CA LEU A 111 7.81 2.58 -14.94
C LEU A 111 8.98 1.60 -15.05
N CYS A 112 9.05 0.86 -16.16
CA CYS A 112 10.12 -0.12 -16.40
C CYS A 112 11.49 0.55 -16.47
N PHE A 113 11.60 1.70 -17.11
CA PHE A 113 12.85 2.45 -17.17
C PHE A 113 13.37 2.75 -15.77
N PHE A 114 12.62 3.42 -14.92
CA PHE A 114 13.11 3.79 -13.60
C PHE A 114 13.27 2.59 -12.65
N LYS A 115 12.44 1.58 -12.77
CA LYS A 115 12.44 0.44 -11.84
C LYS A 115 13.51 -0.60 -12.17
N TYR A 116 13.75 -0.86 -13.45
CA TYR A 116 14.67 -1.92 -13.88
C TYR A 116 16.00 -1.43 -14.39
N PHE A 117 16.16 -0.12 -14.64
CA PHE A 117 17.38 0.46 -15.17
C PHE A 117 18.62 0.09 -14.34
N ASN A 118 18.56 0.25 -13.01
CA ASN A 118 19.68 -0.06 -12.14
C ASN A 118 20.09 -1.54 -12.19
N ALA A 119 19.11 -2.45 -12.23
CA ALA A 119 19.36 -3.89 -12.34
C ALA A 119 20.00 -4.25 -13.70
N ILE A 120 19.51 -3.65 -14.78
CA ILE A 120 20.05 -3.85 -16.14
C ILE A 120 21.46 -3.25 -16.23
N SER A 121 21.68 -2.04 -15.71
CA SER A 121 22.98 -1.37 -15.69
C SER A 121 24.01 -2.18 -14.89
N ALA A 122 23.63 -2.67 -13.71
CA ALA A 122 24.51 -3.53 -12.90
C ALA A 122 24.88 -4.84 -13.63
N GLY A 123 23.90 -5.53 -14.23
CA GLY A 123 24.14 -6.73 -15.03
C GLY A 123 25.05 -6.47 -16.23
N TRP A 124 24.87 -5.33 -16.91
CA TRP A 124 25.73 -4.93 -18.02
C TRP A 124 27.18 -4.64 -17.56
N SER A 125 27.35 -3.91 -16.45
CA SER A 125 28.66 -3.61 -15.88
C SER A 125 29.40 -4.89 -15.48
N GLN A 126 28.70 -5.84 -14.84
CA GLN A 126 29.26 -7.14 -14.49
C GLN A 126 29.71 -7.93 -15.73
N MET A 127 28.92 -7.93 -16.81
CA MET A 127 29.31 -8.58 -18.08
C MET A 127 30.54 -7.93 -18.74
N LYS A 128 30.77 -6.64 -18.50
CA LYS A 128 31.93 -5.88 -19.01
C LYS A 128 33.13 -5.88 -18.07
N GLY A 129 33.06 -6.53 -16.90
CA GLY A 129 34.11 -6.54 -15.90
C GLY A 129 34.35 -5.19 -15.21
N LEU A 130 33.33 -4.30 -15.20
CA LEU A 130 33.39 -3.02 -14.50
C LEU A 130 32.99 -3.22 -13.04
N GLU A 131 33.71 -2.59 -12.11
CA GLU A 131 33.45 -2.73 -10.66
C GLU A 131 32.17 -2.01 -10.24
N ASP A 132 31.85 -0.88 -10.87
CA ASP A 132 30.68 -0.06 -10.53
C ASP A 132 29.66 0.06 -11.70
N PRO A 133 28.36 0.19 -11.41
CA PRO A 133 27.37 0.48 -12.43
C PRO A 133 27.59 1.92 -12.98
N ILE A 134 27.49 2.06 -14.31
CA ILE A 134 27.77 3.30 -15.04
C ILE A 134 26.91 4.47 -14.54
N LEU A 135 25.69 4.19 -14.10
CA LEU A 135 24.72 5.17 -13.61
C LEU A 135 23.75 4.52 -12.64
N GLN A 136 23.49 5.18 -11.52
CA GLN A 136 22.45 4.80 -10.57
C GLN A 136 21.33 5.85 -10.58
N LEU A 137 20.11 5.43 -10.91
CA LEU A 137 18.92 6.28 -10.89
C LEU A 137 18.14 6.03 -9.60
N ALA A 138 17.84 7.10 -8.86
CA ALA A 138 16.90 7.00 -7.75
C ALA A 138 15.47 6.82 -8.27
N LEU A 139 14.69 5.96 -7.61
CA LEU A 139 13.30 5.71 -8.00
C LEU A 139 12.44 6.93 -7.68
N PRO A 140 11.69 7.49 -8.65
CA PRO A 140 10.78 8.61 -8.39
C PRO A 140 9.69 8.24 -7.40
N LEU A 141 9.44 9.13 -6.45
CA LEU A 141 8.43 8.95 -5.42
C LEU A 141 7.06 8.61 -6.02
N GLY A 142 6.48 7.49 -5.61
CA GLY A 142 5.13 7.08 -6.02
C GLY A 142 4.96 6.70 -7.50
N ILE A 143 6.06 6.53 -8.28
CA ILE A 143 5.98 6.21 -9.73
C ILE A 143 5.11 4.98 -9.99
N SER A 144 5.21 3.94 -9.19
CA SER A 144 4.41 2.73 -9.31
C SER A 144 2.91 3.01 -9.09
N PHE A 145 2.56 3.90 -8.16
CA PHE A 145 1.19 4.22 -7.78
C PHE A 145 0.52 5.14 -8.80
N PHE A 146 1.13 6.27 -9.14
CA PHE A 146 0.53 7.18 -10.11
C PHE A 146 0.48 6.59 -11.53
N THR A 147 1.42 5.69 -11.88
CA THR A 147 1.38 4.96 -13.15
C THR A 147 0.15 4.05 -13.20
N PHE A 148 -0.12 3.28 -12.15
CA PHE A 148 -1.31 2.43 -12.08
C PHE A 148 -2.61 3.23 -12.11
N GLN A 149 -2.66 4.35 -11.38
CA GLN A 149 -3.83 5.24 -11.41
C GLN A 149 -4.10 5.76 -12.83
N GLN A 150 -3.06 6.20 -13.55
CA GLN A 150 -3.20 6.73 -14.90
C GLN A 150 -3.54 5.65 -15.94
N ILE A 151 -2.96 4.44 -15.82
CA ILE A 151 -3.36 3.29 -16.64
C ILE A 151 -4.84 2.95 -16.40
N GLY A 152 -5.27 2.89 -15.13
CA GLY A 152 -6.67 2.64 -14.79
C GLY A 152 -7.60 3.72 -15.33
N PHE A 153 -7.21 4.99 -15.22
CA PHE A 153 -7.98 6.11 -15.77
C PHE A 153 -8.17 6.03 -17.29
N LEU A 154 -7.09 5.76 -18.04
CA LEU A 154 -7.17 5.59 -19.51
C LEU A 154 -8.03 4.39 -19.91
N ALA A 155 -7.88 3.27 -19.21
CA ALA A 155 -8.67 2.06 -19.46
C ALA A 155 -10.17 2.29 -19.18
N ASP A 156 -10.49 3.00 -18.11
CA ASP A 156 -11.87 3.34 -17.75
C ASP A 156 -12.47 4.39 -18.72
N ALA A 157 -11.66 5.36 -19.15
CA ALA A 157 -12.06 6.32 -20.19
C ALA A 157 -12.36 5.63 -21.52
N TYR A 158 -11.54 4.66 -21.93
CA TYR A 158 -11.78 3.86 -23.13
C TYR A 158 -13.11 3.09 -23.07
N LYS A 159 -13.46 2.57 -21.90
CA LYS A 159 -14.73 1.86 -21.65
C LYS A 159 -15.93 2.80 -21.52
N GLY A 160 -15.72 4.13 -21.49
CA GLY A 160 -16.78 5.11 -21.22
C GLY A 160 -17.20 5.20 -19.75
N GLU A 161 -16.43 4.59 -18.84
CA GLU A 161 -16.68 4.61 -17.39
C GLU A 161 -16.25 5.94 -16.73
N VAL A 162 -15.48 6.77 -17.43
CA VAL A 162 -15.07 8.11 -16.99
C VAL A 162 -15.80 9.14 -17.86
N GLY A 163 -16.61 9.99 -17.23
CA GLY A 163 -17.24 11.12 -17.90
C GLY A 163 -16.28 12.27 -18.18
N ALA A 164 -16.80 13.42 -18.64
CA ALA A 164 -15.99 14.62 -18.89
C ALA A 164 -15.15 14.97 -17.65
N CYS A 165 -13.85 15.17 -17.87
CA CYS A 165 -12.89 15.50 -16.83
C CYS A 165 -12.05 16.71 -17.28
N SER A 166 -12.05 17.77 -16.46
CA SER A 166 -11.24 18.95 -16.71
C SER A 166 -9.77 18.69 -16.36
N LEU A 167 -8.85 19.46 -16.96
CA LEU A 167 -7.41 19.35 -16.65
C LEU A 167 -7.15 19.51 -15.13
N ARG A 168 -7.84 20.42 -14.47
CA ARG A 168 -7.69 20.62 -13.01
C ARG A 168 -8.09 19.40 -12.20
N GLU A 169 -9.23 18.79 -12.54
CA GLU A 169 -9.69 17.55 -11.89
C GLU A 169 -8.70 16.42 -12.12
N TYR A 170 -8.16 16.31 -13.34
CA TYR A 170 -7.17 15.29 -13.67
C TYR A 170 -5.83 15.50 -12.95
N VAL A 171 -5.30 16.74 -12.94
CA VAL A 171 -4.07 17.07 -12.20
C VAL A 171 -4.25 16.74 -10.72
N LEU A 172 -5.37 17.14 -10.10
CA LEU A 172 -5.66 16.83 -8.71
C LEU A 172 -5.78 15.32 -8.49
N PHE A 173 -6.45 14.59 -9.39
CA PHE A 173 -6.59 13.14 -9.31
C PHE A 173 -5.24 12.41 -9.31
N VAL A 174 -4.27 12.85 -10.10
CA VAL A 174 -2.95 12.19 -10.17
C VAL A 174 -2.03 12.64 -9.04
N SER A 175 -2.05 13.93 -8.67
CA SER A 175 -1.08 14.53 -7.75
C SER A 175 -1.52 14.59 -6.29
N PHE A 176 -2.77 14.27 -5.94
CA PHE A 176 -3.33 14.49 -4.61
C PHE A 176 -2.48 13.89 -3.50
N PHE A 177 -1.90 14.76 -2.66
CA PHE A 177 -0.84 14.40 -1.72
C PHE A 177 -1.22 13.30 -0.71
N PRO A 178 -2.49 13.10 -0.28
CA PRO A 178 -2.81 12.02 0.65
C PRO A 178 -2.57 10.61 0.11
N TYR A 179 -2.44 10.43 -1.22
CA TYR A 179 -2.20 9.10 -1.79
C TYR A 179 -1.12 9.02 -2.88
N VAL A 180 -0.63 10.15 -3.43
CA VAL A 180 0.26 10.15 -4.61
C VAL A 180 1.53 9.35 -4.42
N SER A 181 2.09 9.32 -3.21
CA SER A 181 3.38 8.64 -2.95
C SER A 181 3.25 7.14 -2.74
N SER A 182 2.31 6.69 -1.89
CA SER A 182 2.11 5.26 -1.56
C SER A 182 0.75 5.00 -0.91
N GLY A 183 -0.24 5.86 -1.16
CA GLY A 183 -1.58 5.70 -0.61
C GLY A 183 -2.40 4.62 -1.31
N PRO A 184 -3.66 4.46 -0.95
CA PRO A 184 -4.57 3.58 -1.64
C PRO A 184 -4.68 3.92 -3.14
N ILE A 185 -4.66 2.89 -4.01
CA ILE A 185 -4.89 3.09 -5.45
C ILE A 185 -6.37 3.40 -5.66
N VAL A 186 -6.67 4.63 -6.06
CA VAL A 186 -8.04 5.13 -6.25
C VAL A 186 -8.45 5.08 -7.72
N ASN A 187 -9.76 5.00 -7.97
CA ASN A 187 -10.36 5.09 -9.30
C ASN A 187 -10.97 6.49 -9.54
N ALA A 188 -11.10 6.87 -10.81
CA ALA A 188 -11.72 8.13 -11.20
C ALA A 188 -13.17 8.25 -10.69
N GLN A 189 -13.92 7.15 -10.72
CA GLN A 189 -15.31 7.09 -10.26
C GLN A 189 -15.46 7.39 -8.75
N GLU A 190 -14.41 7.12 -7.96
CA GLU A 190 -14.40 7.38 -6.51
C GLU A 190 -14.05 8.84 -6.21
N MET A 191 -13.09 9.42 -6.94
CA MET A 191 -12.51 10.72 -6.58
C MET A 191 -13.10 11.91 -7.31
N LEU A 192 -13.40 11.79 -8.63
CA LEU A 192 -13.89 12.92 -9.41
C LEU A 192 -15.21 13.51 -8.86
N PRO A 193 -16.21 12.71 -8.43
CA PRO A 193 -17.41 13.24 -7.81
C PRO A 193 -17.11 14.04 -6.53
N GLN A 194 -16.17 13.58 -5.70
CA GLN A 194 -15.77 14.27 -4.48
C GLN A 194 -15.11 15.62 -4.78
N TYR A 195 -14.21 15.67 -5.79
CA TYR A 195 -13.58 16.92 -6.22
C TYR A 195 -14.58 17.95 -6.77
N ARG A 196 -15.68 17.49 -7.39
CA ARG A 196 -16.77 18.34 -7.87
C ARG A 196 -17.65 18.88 -6.75
N GLN A 197 -17.62 18.23 -5.59
CA GLN A 197 -18.38 18.65 -4.41
C GLN A 197 -17.56 19.49 -3.42
N ILE A 198 -16.24 19.62 -3.64
CA ILE A 198 -15.38 20.46 -2.80
C ILE A 198 -15.94 21.89 -2.71
N GLY A 199 -16.00 22.44 -1.50
CA GLY A 199 -16.50 23.78 -1.21
C GLY A 199 -18.02 23.91 -1.11
N ARG A 200 -18.78 22.83 -1.36
CA ARG A 200 -20.21 22.76 -1.09
C ARG A 200 -20.51 22.18 0.30
N GLN A 201 -19.56 21.45 0.87
CA GLN A 201 -19.68 20.84 2.18
C GLN A 201 -19.31 21.85 3.26
N ARG A 202 -20.08 21.86 4.35
CA ARG A 202 -19.71 22.57 5.58
C ARG A 202 -18.70 21.71 6.35
N LEU A 203 -17.88 22.36 7.17
CA LEU A 203 -16.97 21.65 8.07
C LEU A 203 -17.80 20.81 9.06
N ASP A 204 -17.64 19.51 8.97
CA ASP A 204 -18.19 18.54 9.92
C ASP A 204 -17.11 18.25 10.98
N TRP A 205 -17.31 18.79 12.17
CA TRP A 205 -16.37 18.64 13.29
C TRP A 205 -16.21 17.19 13.74
N ALA A 206 -17.27 16.37 13.65
CA ALA A 206 -17.17 14.95 14.02
C ALA A 206 -16.31 14.19 13.00
N LYS A 207 -16.52 14.42 11.70
CA LYS A 207 -15.69 13.85 10.62
C LYS A 207 -14.24 14.36 10.70
N PHE A 208 -14.04 15.64 11.02
CA PHE A 208 -12.71 16.21 11.23
C PHE A 208 -11.98 15.56 12.40
N ALA A 209 -12.63 15.44 13.55
CA ALA A 209 -12.08 14.78 14.75
C ALA A 209 -11.79 13.30 14.50
N GLY A 210 -12.68 12.59 13.78
CA GLY A 210 -12.46 11.21 13.34
C GLY A 210 -11.24 11.08 12.41
N GLY A 211 -11.06 12.03 11.49
CA GLY A 211 -9.89 12.11 10.63
C GLY A 211 -8.59 12.34 11.40
N LEU A 212 -8.60 13.23 12.38
CA LEU A 212 -7.44 13.49 13.26
C LEU A 212 -7.10 12.25 14.11
N TYR A 213 -8.11 11.58 14.66
CA TYR A 213 -7.93 10.32 15.39
C TYR A 213 -7.32 9.24 14.51
N LEU A 214 -7.82 9.07 13.28
CA LEU A 214 -7.29 8.11 12.31
C LEU A 214 -5.86 8.44 11.90
N PHE A 215 -5.54 9.72 11.71
CA PHE A 215 -4.19 10.19 11.46
C PHE A 215 -3.25 9.87 12.63
N ALA A 216 -3.66 10.11 13.87
CA ALA A 216 -2.88 9.79 15.07
C ALA A 216 -2.62 8.29 15.21
N LEU A 217 -3.63 7.43 14.93
CA LEU A 217 -3.46 5.98 14.89
C LEU A 217 -2.48 5.55 13.78
N GLY A 218 -2.58 6.14 12.59
CA GLY A 218 -1.66 5.86 11.48
C GLY A 218 -0.23 6.27 11.79
N LEU A 219 -0.06 7.46 12.37
CA LEU A 219 1.23 8.00 12.78
C LEU A 219 1.88 7.13 13.87
N SER A 220 1.10 6.69 14.87
CA SER A 220 1.60 5.80 15.93
C SER A 220 2.04 4.43 15.39
N LYS A 221 1.31 3.85 14.43
CA LYS A 221 1.75 2.63 13.74
C LYS A 221 3.09 2.82 13.03
N LYS A 222 3.28 3.96 12.37
CA LYS A 222 4.53 4.26 11.64
C LYS A 222 5.67 4.55 12.60
N VAL A 223 5.51 5.55 13.46
CA VAL A 223 6.62 6.09 14.28
C VAL A 223 6.95 5.16 15.46
N LEU A 224 5.93 4.71 16.20
CA LEU A 224 6.16 3.95 17.43
C LEU A 224 6.37 2.46 17.20
N LEU A 225 5.73 1.87 16.17
CA LEU A 225 5.82 0.44 15.92
C LEU A 225 6.74 0.10 14.75
N ALA A 226 6.43 0.60 13.55
CA ALA A 226 7.15 0.19 12.35
C ALA A 226 8.62 0.63 12.36
N ASP A 227 8.92 1.86 12.78
CA ASP A 227 10.29 2.38 12.80
C ASP A 227 11.14 1.70 13.89
N THR A 228 10.53 1.36 15.04
CA THR A 228 11.21 0.60 16.10
C THR A 228 11.59 -0.80 15.62
N PHE A 229 10.62 -1.55 15.03
CA PHE A 229 10.95 -2.84 14.41
C PHE A 229 11.95 -2.69 13.27
N GLY A 230 11.88 -1.59 12.52
CA GLY A 230 12.77 -1.31 11.40
C GLY A 230 14.24 -1.25 11.80
N LYS A 231 14.55 -0.62 12.93
CA LYS A 231 15.93 -0.57 13.48
C LYS A 231 16.46 -1.99 13.74
N ALA A 232 15.68 -2.86 14.40
CA ALA A 232 16.06 -4.24 14.67
C ALA A 232 16.21 -5.08 13.39
N VAL A 233 15.32 -4.89 12.41
CA VAL A 233 15.37 -5.55 11.10
C VAL A 233 16.61 -5.12 10.31
N ASP A 234 16.91 -3.82 10.27
CA ASP A 234 18.09 -3.30 9.55
C ASP A 234 19.40 -3.80 10.21
N ALA A 235 19.46 -3.90 11.56
CA ALA A 235 20.58 -4.52 12.26
C ALA A 235 20.75 -6.00 11.87
N GLY A 236 19.66 -6.78 11.86
CA GLY A 236 19.72 -8.21 11.49
C GLY A 236 20.09 -8.44 10.03
N TYR A 237 19.50 -7.72 9.09
CA TYR A 237 19.82 -7.84 7.67
C TYR A 237 21.17 -7.22 7.29
N GLY A 238 21.73 -6.36 8.14
CA GLY A 238 23.09 -5.82 7.99
C GLY A 238 24.18 -6.86 8.20
N ASN A 239 23.91 -7.94 8.97
CA ASN A 239 24.87 -9.03 9.21
C ASN A 239 24.15 -10.39 9.30
N VAL A 240 23.60 -10.86 8.17
CA VAL A 240 22.86 -12.14 8.11
C VAL A 240 23.77 -13.32 8.50
N ALA A 241 25.03 -13.31 8.09
CA ALA A 241 25.99 -14.36 8.41
C ALA A 241 26.26 -14.53 9.92
N GLY A 242 26.11 -13.47 10.70
CA GLY A 242 26.32 -13.48 12.14
C GLY A 242 25.10 -13.82 12.97
N LEU A 243 23.90 -14.00 12.37
CA LEU A 243 22.69 -14.28 13.11
C LEU A 243 22.70 -15.68 13.74
N SER A 244 22.28 -15.76 15.00
CA SER A 244 21.81 -17.01 15.61
C SER A 244 20.45 -17.40 15.04
N GLY A 245 19.99 -18.62 15.28
CA GLY A 245 18.63 -19.04 14.93
C GLY A 245 17.58 -18.21 15.65
N THR A 246 17.79 -17.87 16.94
CA THR A 246 16.91 -16.99 17.71
C THR A 246 16.79 -15.60 17.06
N ASP A 247 17.92 -14.99 16.68
CA ASP A 247 17.94 -13.69 16.01
C ASP A 247 17.19 -13.74 14.69
N ALA A 248 17.41 -14.78 13.89
CA ALA A 248 16.74 -14.92 12.59
C ALA A 248 15.22 -15.05 12.74
N TRP A 249 14.72 -15.81 13.74
CA TRP A 249 13.29 -15.91 14.03
C TRP A 249 12.69 -14.58 14.49
N LEU A 250 13.39 -13.84 15.35
CA LEU A 250 12.93 -12.51 15.82
C LEU A 250 12.92 -11.50 14.67
N VAL A 251 14.00 -11.41 13.88
CA VAL A 251 14.10 -10.47 12.76
C VAL A 251 13.04 -10.75 11.69
N MET A 252 12.73 -12.02 11.41
CA MET A 252 11.65 -12.42 10.50
C MET A 252 10.29 -11.92 11.01
N LEU A 253 9.98 -12.12 12.29
CA LEU A 253 8.74 -11.64 12.91
C LEU A 253 8.68 -10.12 12.93
N PHE A 254 9.78 -9.45 13.27
CA PHE A 254 9.86 -8.00 13.29
C PHE A 254 9.62 -7.39 11.91
N TYR A 255 10.18 -7.99 10.85
CA TYR A 255 9.92 -7.52 9.49
C TYR A 255 8.46 -7.69 9.08
N THR A 256 7.84 -8.80 9.44
CA THR A 256 6.40 -9.03 9.19
C THR A 256 5.54 -7.96 9.85
N LEU A 257 5.85 -7.60 11.10
CA LEU A 257 5.14 -6.55 11.83
C LEU A 257 5.48 -5.16 11.31
N GLN A 258 6.75 -4.87 11.03
CA GLN A 258 7.21 -3.64 10.41
C GLN A 258 6.45 -3.35 9.11
N LEU A 259 6.43 -4.31 8.18
CA LEU A 259 5.79 -4.15 6.87
C LEU A 259 4.30 -3.81 7.00
N TYR A 260 3.60 -4.47 7.92
CA TYR A 260 2.18 -4.20 8.15
C TYR A 260 1.94 -2.83 8.78
N PHE A 261 2.65 -2.50 9.85
CA PHE A 261 2.43 -1.24 10.56
C PHE A 261 2.89 -0.04 9.73
N ASP A 262 3.99 -0.16 8.98
CA ASP A 262 4.49 0.89 8.10
C ASP A 262 3.45 1.21 7.01
N PHE A 263 3.02 0.21 6.26
CA PHE A 263 2.13 0.43 5.13
C PHE A 263 0.68 0.73 5.54
N SER A 264 0.13 0.00 6.53
CA SER A 264 -1.20 0.33 7.04
C SER A 264 -1.23 1.69 7.72
N GLY A 265 -0.17 2.05 8.45
CA GLY A 265 -0.02 3.37 9.09
C GLY A 265 -0.03 4.50 8.08
N TYR A 266 0.71 4.35 6.98
CA TYR A 266 0.70 5.32 5.88
C TYR A 266 -0.70 5.50 5.27
N CYS A 267 -1.39 4.39 4.97
CA CYS A 267 -2.75 4.43 4.42
C CYS A 267 -3.75 5.07 5.39
N ASP A 268 -3.62 4.80 6.70
CA ASP A 268 -4.49 5.39 7.72
C ASP A 268 -4.23 6.89 7.88
N MET A 269 -2.96 7.34 7.83
CA MET A 269 -2.64 8.78 7.79
C MET A 269 -3.25 9.45 6.56
N GLY A 270 -3.09 8.88 5.37
CA GLY A 270 -3.66 9.41 4.13
C GLY A 270 -5.19 9.52 4.18
N ARG A 271 -5.86 8.50 4.74
CA ARG A 271 -7.32 8.51 4.96
C ARG A 271 -7.73 9.56 5.98
N GLY A 272 -7.00 9.67 7.09
CA GLY A 272 -7.24 10.69 8.11
C GLY A 272 -7.14 12.11 7.55
N ILE A 273 -6.11 12.38 6.74
CA ILE A 273 -5.95 13.65 6.02
C ILE A 273 -7.15 13.92 5.10
N ALA A 274 -7.56 12.92 4.30
CA ALA A 274 -8.69 13.06 3.39
C ALA A 274 -9.99 13.37 4.17
N HIS A 275 -10.25 12.72 5.30
CA HIS A 275 -11.41 12.99 6.16
C HIS A 275 -11.42 14.41 6.71
N MET A 276 -10.27 14.93 7.16
CA MET A 276 -10.14 16.33 7.60
C MET A 276 -10.38 17.34 6.46
N LEU A 277 -10.19 16.92 5.21
CA LEU A 277 -10.56 17.66 3.99
C LEU A 277 -11.97 17.35 3.48
N GLY A 278 -12.80 16.62 4.24
CA GLY A 278 -14.17 16.25 3.88
C GLY A 278 -14.28 15.16 2.81
N MET A 279 -13.19 14.49 2.44
CA MET A 279 -13.13 13.45 1.41
C MET A 279 -12.91 12.07 2.01
N GLU A 280 -13.17 11.02 1.21
CA GLU A 280 -13.02 9.63 1.60
C GLU A 280 -12.06 8.89 0.66
N LEU A 281 -11.15 8.11 1.26
CA LEU A 281 -10.27 7.21 0.53
C LEU A 281 -10.61 5.75 0.88
N PRO A 282 -10.42 4.82 -0.08
CA PRO A 282 -10.71 3.42 0.15
C PRO A 282 -9.80 2.80 1.21
N VAL A 283 -10.35 1.82 1.93
CA VAL A 283 -9.59 0.99 2.87
C VAL A 283 -8.62 0.09 2.11
N ASN A 284 -7.38 0.01 2.59
CA ASN A 284 -6.33 -0.79 1.96
C ASN A 284 -5.94 -2.03 2.80
N PHE A 285 -6.20 -2.00 4.10
CA PHE A 285 -5.91 -3.08 5.04
C PHE A 285 -7.07 -3.35 5.99
N ASP A 286 -7.43 -4.64 6.16
CA ASP A 286 -8.49 -5.10 7.07
C ASP A 286 -8.03 -6.29 7.90
N SER A 287 -7.18 -6.06 8.92
CA SER A 287 -6.62 -7.08 9.81
C SER A 287 -6.10 -8.34 9.05
N PRO A 288 -5.18 -8.19 8.09
CA PRO A 288 -4.82 -9.26 7.15
C PRO A 288 -4.19 -10.49 7.82
N TYR A 289 -3.49 -10.33 8.93
CA TYR A 289 -2.85 -11.45 9.64
C TYR A 289 -3.83 -12.31 10.47
N LYS A 290 -5.08 -11.88 10.60
CA LYS A 290 -6.18 -12.72 11.13
C LYS A 290 -6.74 -13.72 10.11
N ALA A 291 -6.25 -13.70 8.86
CA ALA A 291 -6.74 -14.56 7.80
C ALA A 291 -6.39 -16.03 8.05
N SER A 292 -7.38 -16.91 7.89
CA SER A 292 -7.24 -18.36 8.04
C SER A 292 -6.68 -19.07 6.80
N ASN A 293 -6.53 -18.37 5.67
CA ASN A 293 -5.95 -18.89 4.44
C ASN A 293 -5.48 -17.76 3.54
N ILE A 294 -4.67 -18.11 2.52
CA ILE A 294 -4.07 -17.15 1.61
C ILE A 294 -5.09 -16.36 0.76
N ILE A 295 -6.26 -16.92 0.45
CA ILE A 295 -7.30 -16.24 -0.33
C ILE A 295 -7.93 -15.14 0.54
N GLU A 296 -8.20 -15.43 1.80
CA GLU A 296 -8.70 -14.46 2.76
C GLU A 296 -7.66 -13.37 3.05
N PHE A 297 -6.37 -13.74 3.20
CA PHE A 297 -5.28 -12.78 3.35
C PHE A 297 -5.28 -11.74 2.22
N TRP A 298 -5.33 -12.15 0.96
CA TRP A 298 -5.34 -11.24 -0.18
C TRP A 298 -6.62 -10.42 -0.33
N LYS A 299 -7.72 -10.80 0.31
CA LYS A 299 -8.92 -9.95 0.42
C LYS A 299 -8.75 -8.82 1.44
N ARG A 300 -7.81 -8.96 2.37
CA ARG A 300 -7.57 -8.05 3.50
C ARG A 300 -6.25 -7.25 3.40
N TRP A 301 -5.31 -7.71 2.59
CA TRP A 301 -3.99 -7.09 2.35
C TRP A 301 -3.97 -6.36 1.03
N HIS A 302 -3.55 -5.08 1.05
CA HIS A 302 -3.40 -4.23 -0.15
C HIS A 302 -4.61 -4.31 -1.09
N ILE A 303 -5.80 -4.10 -0.53
CA ILE A 303 -7.11 -4.33 -1.16
C ILE A 303 -7.22 -3.57 -2.48
N THR A 304 -6.72 -2.34 -2.54
CA THR A 304 -6.81 -1.48 -3.73
C THR A 304 -5.92 -1.98 -4.87
N LEU A 305 -4.74 -2.55 -4.57
CA LEU A 305 -3.89 -3.22 -5.57
C LEU A 305 -4.58 -4.47 -6.13
N ASN A 306 -5.17 -5.30 -5.25
CA ASN A 306 -5.91 -6.49 -5.69
C ASN A 306 -7.10 -6.12 -6.59
N ARG A 307 -7.82 -5.06 -6.26
CA ARG A 307 -8.90 -4.51 -7.08
C ARG A 307 -8.38 -4.07 -8.45
N PHE A 308 -7.23 -3.38 -8.49
CA PHE A 308 -6.58 -2.95 -9.72
C PHE A 308 -6.17 -4.14 -10.59
N LEU A 309 -5.42 -5.09 -10.04
CA LEU A 309 -4.96 -6.28 -10.77
C LEU A 309 -6.12 -7.14 -11.28
N ARG A 310 -7.20 -7.25 -10.49
CA ARG A 310 -8.42 -7.93 -10.93
C ARG A 310 -9.07 -7.22 -12.12
N LYS A 311 -9.25 -5.89 -12.06
CA LYS A 311 -9.96 -5.11 -13.09
C LYS A 311 -9.17 -4.99 -14.38
N TYR A 312 -7.84 -4.77 -14.29
CA TYR A 312 -7.02 -4.40 -15.44
C TYR A 312 -6.05 -5.48 -15.91
N VAL A 313 -5.89 -6.59 -15.17
CA VAL A 313 -5.07 -7.74 -15.58
C VAL A 313 -5.93 -9.00 -15.69
N TYR A 314 -6.56 -9.44 -14.59
CA TYR A 314 -7.28 -10.72 -14.56
C TYR A 314 -8.49 -10.76 -15.53
N ILE A 315 -9.34 -9.74 -15.52
CA ILE A 315 -10.54 -9.68 -16.38
C ILE A 315 -10.16 -9.60 -17.86
N PRO A 316 -9.21 -8.76 -18.31
CA PRO A 316 -8.76 -8.72 -19.70
C PRO A 316 -8.13 -10.03 -20.21
N LEU A 317 -7.47 -10.81 -19.34
CA LEU A 317 -6.95 -12.15 -19.69
C LEU A 317 -8.06 -13.20 -19.91
N GLY A 318 -9.32 -12.82 -19.67
CA GLY A 318 -10.51 -13.67 -19.82
C GLY A 318 -11.13 -14.09 -18.48
N GLY A 319 -10.52 -13.75 -17.35
CA GLY A 319 -11.05 -14.04 -16.03
C GLY A 319 -11.33 -15.52 -15.83
N ASN A 320 -12.58 -15.84 -15.42
CA ASN A 320 -13.07 -17.22 -15.25
C ASN A 320 -13.94 -17.72 -16.42
N ARG A 321 -14.09 -16.92 -17.50
CA ARG A 321 -15.03 -17.22 -18.60
C ARG A 321 -14.52 -18.31 -19.57
N LYS A 322 -13.20 -18.57 -19.62
CA LYS A 322 -12.53 -19.48 -20.57
C LYS A 322 -12.17 -20.84 -19.94
N GLY A 323 -12.98 -21.32 -18.99
CA GLY A 323 -12.78 -22.59 -18.30
C GLY A 323 -11.82 -22.54 -17.11
N THR A 324 -11.79 -23.65 -16.35
CA THR A 324 -11.08 -23.73 -15.06
C THR A 324 -9.56 -23.64 -15.19
N ALA A 325 -8.98 -24.35 -16.17
CA ALA A 325 -7.52 -24.33 -16.39
C ALA A 325 -7.02 -22.92 -16.74
N ARG A 326 -7.74 -22.22 -17.62
CA ARG A 326 -7.41 -20.83 -18.00
C ARG A 326 -7.58 -19.87 -16.81
N MET A 327 -8.59 -20.07 -15.98
CA MET A 327 -8.77 -19.30 -14.76
C MET A 327 -7.58 -19.44 -13.79
N TYR A 328 -7.07 -20.67 -13.58
CA TYR A 328 -5.89 -20.89 -12.74
C TYR A 328 -4.64 -20.24 -13.34
N LEU A 329 -4.42 -20.38 -14.64
CA LEU A 329 -3.32 -19.70 -15.31
C LEU A 329 -3.41 -18.17 -15.16
N ASN A 330 -4.59 -17.59 -15.37
CA ASN A 330 -4.80 -16.15 -15.22
C ASN A 330 -4.50 -15.66 -13.77
N LEU A 331 -4.93 -16.42 -12.76
CA LEU A 331 -4.62 -16.11 -11.36
C LEU A 331 -3.11 -16.19 -11.10
N PHE A 332 -2.44 -17.21 -11.60
CA PHE A 332 -0.99 -17.35 -11.44
C PHE A 332 -0.24 -16.19 -12.10
N ILE A 333 -0.63 -15.80 -13.32
CA ILE A 333 -0.07 -14.63 -14.02
C ILE A 333 -0.26 -13.35 -13.21
N VAL A 334 -1.41 -13.14 -12.57
CA VAL A 334 -1.66 -11.96 -11.70
C VAL A 334 -0.65 -11.89 -10.56
N PHE A 335 -0.35 -13.02 -9.90
CA PHE A 335 0.64 -13.06 -8.83
C PHE A 335 2.07 -12.83 -9.34
N LEU A 336 2.42 -13.40 -10.50
CA LEU A 336 3.72 -13.12 -11.12
C LEU A 336 3.87 -11.64 -11.48
N VAL A 337 2.84 -11.03 -12.10
CA VAL A 337 2.82 -9.60 -12.41
C VAL A 337 2.96 -8.76 -11.14
N SER A 338 2.29 -9.16 -10.06
CA SER A 338 2.43 -8.49 -8.76
C SER A 338 3.86 -8.58 -8.22
N GLY A 339 4.49 -9.76 -8.30
CA GLY A 339 5.89 -9.95 -7.88
C GLY A 339 6.85 -9.08 -8.71
N ILE A 340 6.77 -9.15 -10.03
CA ILE A 340 7.57 -8.33 -10.95
C ILE A 340 7.37 -6.83 -10.66
N TRP A 341 6.14 -6.41 -10.42
CA TRP A 341 5.84 -5.01 -10.08
C TRP A 341 6.48 -4.56 -8.76
N HIS A 342 6.65 -5.43 -7.77
CA HIS A 342 7.28 -5.08 -6.50
C HIS A 342 8.79 -4.83 -6.64
N GLY A 343 9.53 -5.57 -7.47
CA GLY A 343 10.96 -5.36 -7.60
C GLY A 343 11.61 -6.06 -8.79
N ALA A 344 12.85 -5.64 -9.12
CA ALA A 344 13.62 -6.17 -10.26
C ALA A 344 14.32 -7.50 -9.96
N GLY A 345 14.34 -7.95 -8.69
CA GLY A 345 15.06 -9.17 -8.29
C GLY A 345 14.25 -10.44 -8.49
N TRP A 346 14.93 -11.56 -8.73
CA TRP A 346 14.32 -12.90 -8.81
C TRP A 346 13.62 -13.32 -7.50
N ASN A 347 14.01 -12.77 -6.36
CA ASN A 347 13.34 -12.93 -5.07
C ASN A 347 11.87 -12.47 -5.12
N PHE A 348 11.56 -11.37 -5.83
CA PHE A 348 10.18 -10.92 -6.01
C PHE A 348 9.37 -11.81 -6.96
N VAL A 349 10.01 -12.33 -8.02
CA VAL A 349 9.37 -13.29 -8.94
C VAL A 349 9.04 -14.58 -8.19
N LEU A 350 9.97 -15.10 -7.40
CA LEU A 350 9.77 -16.29 -6.56
C LEU A 350 8.67 -16.05 -5.52
N TRP A 351 8.68 -14.88 -4.87
CA TRP A 351 7.61 -14.49 -3.95
C TRP A 351 6.24 -14.54 -4.62
N GLY A 352 6.09 -13.93 -5.80
CA GLY A 352 4.84 -13.97 -6.56
C GLY A 352 4.44 -15.39 -6.95
N ALA A 353 5.39 -16.23 -7.38
CA ALA A 353 5.14 -17.63 -7.73
C ALA A 353 4.64 -18.45 -6.53
N LEU A 354 5.26 -18.31 -5.35
CA LEU A 354 4.84 -19.02 -4.13
C LEU A 354 3.43 -18.62 -3.68
N HIS A 355 3.15 -17.31 -3.66
CA HIS A 355 1.80 -16.83 -3.34
C HIS A 355 0.77 -17.30 -4.37
N GLY A 356 1.09 -17.24 -5.66
CA GLY A 356 0.25 -17.77 -6.73
C GLY A 356 -0.01 -19.26 -6.57
N ALA A 357 1.02 -20.07 -6.36
CA ALA A 357 0.90 -21.51 -6.18
C ALA A 357 0.01 -21.87 -4.97
N LEU A 358 0.27 -21.27 -3.80
CA LEU A 358 -0.55 -21.52 -2.60
C LEU A 358 -2.00 -21.06 -2.80
N TYR A 359 -2.20 -19.91 -3.48
CA TYR A 359 -3.55 -19.44 -3.83
C TYR A 359 -4.31 -20.46 -4.68
N LEU A 360 -3.65 -21.04 -5.70
CA LEU A 360 -4.26 -22.06 -6.58
C LEU A 360 -4.57 -23.34 -5.82
N VAL A 361 -3.65 -23.83 -4.99
CA VAL A 361 -3.85 -25.02 -4.13
C VAL A 361 -5.04 -24.81 -3.22
N THR A 362 -5.07 -23.67 -2.50
CA THR A 362 -6.19 -23.32 -1.61
C THR A 362 -7.51 -23.24 -2.36
N ARG A 363 -7.51 -22.64 -3.57
CA ARG A 363 -8.70 -22.53 -4.41
C ARG A 363 -9.20 -23.89 -4.90
N ALA A 364 -8.27 -24.78 -5.29
CA ALA A 364 -8.60 -26.14 -5.70
C ALA A 364 -9.18 -26.95 -4.53
N TRP A 365 -8.58 -26.81 -3.35
CA TRP A 365 -9.06 -27.46 -2.12
C TRP A 365 -10.48 -27.02 -1.77
N GLN A 366 -10.74 -25.72 -1.71
CA GLN A 366 -12.06 -25.17 -1.43
C GLN A 366 -13.14 -25.63 -2.43
N ARG A 367 -12.79 -25.85 -3.69
CA ARG A 367 -13.73 -26.38 -4.69
C ARG A 367 -14.10 -27.84 -4.48
N ARG A 368 -13.21 -28.64 -3.86
CA ARG A 368 -13.47 -30.05 -3.55
C ARG A 368 -14.32 -30.24 -2.29
N GLN A 369 -14.43 -29.22 -1.44
CA GLN A 369 -15.18 -29.27 -0.20
C GLN A 369 -16.20 -28.11 -0.08
N PRO A 370 -17.20 -28.04 -0.98
CA PRO A 370 -18.16 -26.93 -1.00
C PRO A 370 -19.00 -26.82 0.29
N TRP A 371 -19.22 -27.92 1.01
CA TRP A 371 -20.01 -27.98 2.23
C TRP A 371 -19.40 -27.21 3.42
N GLN A 372 -18.08 -27.09 3.49
CA GLN A 372 -17.41 -26.33 4.56
C GLN A 372 -17.51 -24.82 4.36
N GLN A 373 -17.68 -24.35 3.11
CA GLN A 373 -17.91 -22.94 2.82
C GLN A 373 -19.32 -22.50 3.24
N CYS A 374 -20.35 -23.30 2.97
CA CYS A 374 -21.71 -23.02 3.43
C CYS A 374 -21.80 -22.94 4.96
N ALA A 375 -21.05 -23.79 5.69
CA ALA A 375 -21.04 -23.74 7.14
C ALA A 375 -20.35 -22.48 7.69
N ALA A 376 -19.27 -21.98 7.05
CA ALA A 376 -18.58 -20.77 7.45
C ALA A 376 -19.41 -19.50 7.18
N ASP A 377 -20.06 -19.42 6.00
CA ASP A 377 -20.90 -18.29 5.62
C ASP A 377 -22.21 -18.24 6.43
N VAL A 378 -22.80 -19.41 6.79
CA VAL A 378 -23.99 -19.51 7.64
C VAL A 378 -23.67 -19.10 9.08
N HIS A 379 -22.47 -19.38 9.60
CA HIS A 379 -22.08 -18.97 10.96
C HIS A 379 -21.88 -17.45 11.11
N VAL A 380 -21.52 -16.75 10.03
CA VAL A 380 -21.41 -15.28 10.02
C VAL A 380 -22.80 -14.61 10.06
N HIS A 381 -23.82 -15.25 9.50
CA HIS A 381 -25.16 -14.66 9.37
C HIS A 381 -26.21 -15.17 10.38
N SER A 382 -26.02 -16.33 10.99
CA SER A 382 -27.08 -16.97 11.79
C SER A 382 -26.95 -16.85 13.31
N GLY A 383 -25.89 -16.22 13.85
CA GLY A 383 -25.76 -15.97 15.31
C GLY A 383 -25.76 -17.22 16.21
N THR A 384 -25.84 -18.43 15.65
CA THR A 384 -25.88 -19.67 16.41
C THR A 384 -24.46 -20.16 16.77
N LYS A 385 -23.99 -19.79 17.96
CA LYS A 385 -22.78 -20.32 18.60
C LYS A 385 -22.95 -21.80 18.95
N LYS A 386 -22.56 -22.71 18.06
CA LYS A 386 -22.08 -24.04 18.41
C LYS A 386 -20.84 -24.40 17.57
N SER A 387 -19.77 -23.58 17.66
CA SER A 387 -18.44 -24.05 17.27
C SER A 387 -17.89 -24.85 18.47
N GLY A 388 -17.78 -26.16 18.33
CA GLY A 388 -17.08 -26.98 19.35
C GLY A 388 -15.61 -26.53 19.44
N VAL A 389 -14.96 -26.81 20.58
CA VAL A 389 -13.53 -26.51 20.84
C VAL A 389 -12.65 -26.94 19.66
N PHE A 390 -12.97 -28.03 18.98
CA PHE A 390 -12.26 -28.53 17.80
C PHE A 390 -12.26 -27.53 16.63
N SER A 391 -13.39 -26.90 16.33
CA SER A 391 -13.48 -25.89 15.25
C SER A 391 -12.67 -24.65 15.59
N ALA A 392 -12.65 -24.21 16.84
CA ALA A 392 -11.85 -23.09 17.30
C ALA A 392 -10.34 -23.39 17.18
N VAL A 393 -9.90 -24.57 17.61
CA VAL A 393 -8.51 -25.03 17.49
C VAL A 393 -8.09 -25.10 16.01
N GLN A 394 -8.94 -25.69 15.17
CA GLN A 394 -8.68 -25.75 13.72
C GLN A 394 -8.53 -24.34 13.10
N HIS A 395 -9.39 -23.41 13.48
CA HIS A 395 -9.28 -22.02 13.00
C HIS A 395 -7.95 -21.38 13.42
N VAL A 396 -7.57 -21.50 14.69
CA VAL A 396 -6.29 -20.98 15.21
C VAL A 396 -5.11 -21.57 14.46
N LEU A 397 -5.11 -22.88 14.21
CA LEU A 397 -4.06 -23.55 13.43
C LEU A 397 -4.00 -23.04 12.00
N CYS A 398 -5.13 -22.84 11.34
CA CYS A 398 -5.18 -22.27 9.98
C CYS A 398 -4.60 -20.85 9.93
N VAL A 399 -4.95 -20.00 10.92
CA VAL A 399 -4.38 -18.64 11.03
C VAL A 399 -2.88 -18.71 11.28
N ALA A 400 -2.42 -19.55 12.21
CA ALA A 400 -1.00 -19.72 12.52
C ALA A 400 -0.18 -20.20 11.31
N LEU A 401 -0.68 -21.21 10.57
CA LEU A 401 -0.02 -21.71 9.37
C LEU A 401 0.02 -20.66 8.24
N THR A 402 -1.07 -19.92 8.07
CA THR A 402 -1.11 -18.82 7.09
C THR A 402 -0.11 -17.72 7.47
N PHE A 403 -0.09 -17.32 8.73
CA PHE A 403 0.86 -16.34 9.25
C PHE A 403 2.30 -16.81 9.10
N LEU A 404 2.60 -18.07 9.42
CA LEU A 404 3.93 -18.65 9.26
C LEU A 404 4.37 -18.63 7.78
N PHE A 405 3.52 -19.03 6.83
CA PHE A 405 3.80 -18.94 5.41
C PHE A 405 4.14 -17.51 4.98
N LEU A 406 3.37 -16.53 5.46
CA LEU A 406 3.62 -15.12 5.17
C LEU A 406 4.98 -14.65 5.70
N ASN A 407 5.34 -15.03 6.93
CA ASN A 407 6.64 -14.72 7.50
C ASN A 407 7.79 -15.25 6.61
N PHE A 408 7.73 -16.50 6.16
CA PHE A 408 8.73 -17.07 5.26
C PHE A 408 8.79 -16.34 3.91
N THR A 409 7.65 -16.00 3.32
CA THR A 409 7.64 -15.30 2.03
C THR A 409 8.09 -13.85 2.14
N TRP A 410 7.89 -13.19 3.29
CA TRP A 410 8.42 -11.86 3.54
C TRP A 410 9.96 -11.81 3.64
N ILE A 411 10.64 -12.94 3.94
CA ILE A 411 12.11 -13.02 3.85
C ILE A 411 12.57 -12.71 2.42
N LEU A 412 11.90 -13.31 1.41
CA LEU A 412 12.19 -13.03 0.00
C LEU A 412 11.97 -11.54 -0.32
N PHE A 413 10.94 -10.95 0.24
CA PHE A 413 10.59 -9.56 -0.02
C PHE A 413 11.60 -8.57 0.59
N ARG A 414 12.19 -8.89 1.77
CA ARG A 414 13.18 -8.04 2.45
C ARG A 414 14.58 -8.19 1.90
N SER A 415 14.95 -9.39 1.46
CA SER A 415 16.31 -9.72 1.03
C SER A 415 16.69 -8.98 -0.24
N ALA A 416 17.93 -8.55 -0.34
CA ALA A 416 18.45 -7.87 -1.52
C ALA A 416 18.45 -8.78 -2.77
N ASN A 417 18.66 -10.10 -2.58
CA ASN A 417 18.68 -11.11 -3.63
C ASN A 417 18.37 -12.51 -3.08
N LEU A 418 18.29 -13.52 -3.96
CA LEU A 418 18.02 -14.91 -3.57
C LEU A 418 19.11 -15.52 -2.70
N SER A 419 20.36 -15.14 -2.88
CA SER A 419 21.48 -15.64 -2.06
C SER A 419 21.33 -15.24 -0.60
N GLN A 420 21.06 -13.94 -0.34
CA GLN A 420 20.80 -13.44 1.00
C GLN A 420 19.54 -14.08 1.63
N ALA A 421 18.50 -14.29 0.84
CA ALA A 421 17.30 -14.98 1.31
C ALA A 421 17.61 -16.43 1.72
N GLY A 422 18.39 -17.14 0.91
CA GLY A 422 18.84 -18.51 1.21
C GLY A 422 19.72 -18.58 2.46
N GLU A 423 20.65 -17.64 2.61
CA GLU A 423 21.48 -17.53 3.81
C GLU A 423 20.64 -17.28 5.06
N PHE A 424 19.67 -16.34 4.98
CA PHE A 424 18.77 -16.05 6.09
C PHE A 424 17.96 -17.29 6.51
N ILE A 425 17.40 -18.02 5.54
CA ILE A 425 16.67 -19.28 5.78
C ILE A 425 17.61 -20.34 6.38
N GLY A 426 18.85 -20.40 5.91
CA GLY A 426 19.88 -21.28 6.50
C GLY A 426 20.12 -20.96 7.98
N ARG A 427 20.14 -19.69 8.38
CA ARG A 427 20.25 -19.28 9.79
C ARG A 427 19.00 -19.63 10.62
N LEU A 428 17.81 -19.48 10.05
CA LEU A 428 16.57 -19.90 10.70
C LEU A 428 16.57 -21.38 11.09
N ILE A 429 17.13 -22.24 10.24
CA ILE A 429 17.08 -23.70 10.41
C ILE A 429 18.29 -24.21 11.20
N GLY A 430 19.49 -23.71 10.88
CA GLY A 430 20.78 -24.23 11.38
C GLY A 430 21.56 -23.30 12.32
N GLY A 431 21.06 -22.08 12.59
CA GLY A 431 21.80 -21.04 13.36
C GLY A 431 21.92 -21.31 14.87
N GLY A 432 21.26 -22.36 15.38
CA GLY A 432 21.25 -22.68 16.82
C GLY A 432 20.43 -21.67 17.65
N PHE A 433 20.17 -22.00 18.91
CA PHE A 433 19.48 -21.11 19.84
C PHE A 433 20.47 -20.46 20.80
N ALA A 434 20.50 -19.16 20.85
CA ALA A 434 21.31 -18.34 21.75
C ALA A 434 20.48 -17.18 22.31
N ALA A 435 21.01 -16.45 23.29
CA ALA A 435 20.41 -15.20 23.71
C ALA A 435 20.39 -14.22 22.52
N PRO A 436 19.32 -13.45 22.31
CA PRO A 436 19.25 -12.46 21.23
C PRO A 436 20.41 -11.46 21.28
N ALA A 437 20.93 -11.12 20.10
CA ALA A 437 22.03 -10.17 19.98
C ALA A 437 21.60 -8.77 20.46
N VAL A 438 22.50 -8.10 21.21
CA VAL A 438 22.26 -6.78 21.78
C VAL A 438 21.87 -5.77 20.70
N GLN A 439 22.53 -5.81 19.54
CA GLN A 439 22.24 -4.89 18.40
C GLN A 439 20.80 -4.98 17.91
N ILE A 440 20.12 -6.12 18.14
CA ILE A 440 18.72 -6.32 17.77
C ILE A 440 17.80 -5.80 18.90
N THR A 441 18.17 -6.07 20.16
CA THR A 441 17.34 -5.73 21.32
C THR A 441 17.43 -4.26 21.71
N GLU A 442 18.56 -3.59 21.47
CA GLU A 442 18.75 -2.14 21.67
C GLU A 442 17.75 -1.28 20.89
N ALA A 443 17.23 -1.77 19.76
CA ALA A 443 16.22 -1.06 18.98
C ALA A 443 14.94 -0.73 19.79
N PHE A 444 14.70 -1.47 20.87
CA PHE A 444 13.52 -1.32 21.74
C PHE A 444 13.75 -0.42 22.95
N ASN A 445 14.97 0.09 23.12
CA ASN A 445 15.29 1.14 24.11
C ASN A 445 14.80 2.50 23.55
N LEU A 446 13.53 2.81 23.81
CA LEU A 446 12.91 4.05 23.32
C LEU A 446 13.50 5.23 24.10
N GLU A 447 14.18 6.15 23.39
CA GLU A 447 14.85 7.32 23.95
C GLU A 447 13.89 8.23 24.75
N GLU A 448 12.61 8.26 24.33
CA GLU A 448 11.55 9.06 24.96
C GLU A 448 11.23 8.60 26.38
N PHE A 449 11.45 7.32 26.68
CA PHE A 449 11.27 6.76 28.01
C PHE A 449 12.55 6.74 28.85
N TRP A 450 13.65 7.30 28.37
CA TRP A 450 14.92 7.28 29.06
C TRP A 450 14.80 7.78 30.51
N TYR A 451 14.11 8.90 30.74
CA TYR A 451 13.87 9.41 32.07
C TYR A 451 13.04 8.46 32.94
N VAL A 452 11.98 7.87 32.38
CA VAL A 452 11.12 6.92 33.10
C VAL A 452 11.91 5.68 33.48
N ILE A 453 12.69 5.14 32.55
CA ILE A 453 13.56 3.99 32.74
C ILE A 453 14.59 4.27 33.85
N LYS A 454 15.22 5.45 33.83
CA LYS A 454 16.20 5.87 34.84
C LYS A 454 15.57 6.13 36.20
N ILE A 455 14.42 6.81 36.28
CA ILE A 455 13.71 7.10 37.55
C ILE A 455 13.24 5.80 38.20
N LEU A 456 12.72 4.86 37.41
CA LEU A 456 12.24 3.57 37.91
C LEU A 456 13.37 2.55 38.10
N HIS A 457 14.61 2.92 37.80
CA HIS A 457 15.78 2.07 37.84
C HIS A 457 15.64 0.77 37.02
N LEU A 458 14.86 0.78 35.95
CA LEU A 458 14.65 -0.38 35.06
C LEU A 458 15.93 -0.75 34.29
N ASP A 459 16.81 0.21 34.06
CA ASP A 459 18.13 0.00 33.46
C ASP A 459 19.08 -0.84 34.32
N ARG A 460 18.79 -0.98 35.62
CA ARG A 460 19.58 -1.83 36.53
C ARG A 460 19.14 -3.30 36.54
N LEU A 461 18.00 -3.61 35.93
CA LEU A 461 17.52 -4.99 35.82
C LEU A 461 18.38 -5.74 34.79
N PRO A 462 19.01 -6.87 35.17
CA PRO A 462 19.73 -7.70 34.19
C PRO A 462 18.81 -8.12 33.05
N GLY A 463 19.21 -7.86 31.79
CA GLY A 463 18.40 -8.20 30.63
C GLY A 463 17.20 -7.29 30.38
N SER A 464 17.19 -6.05 30.90
CA SER A 464 16.10 -5.06 30.68
C SER A 464 15.74 -4.90 29.20
N GLU A 465 16.71 -4.91 28.30
CA GLU A 465 16.53 -4.83 26.85
C GLU A 465 15.73 -6.02 26.29
N LEU A 466 15.93 -7.22 26.83
CA LEU A 466 15.15 -8.41 26.46
C LEU A 466 13.69 -8.28 26.87
N TYR A 467 13.43 -7.80 28.09
CA TYR A 467 12.06 -7.60 28.59
C TYR A 467 11.34 -6.54 27.76
N LEU A 468 12.01 -5.45 27.38
CA LEU A 468 11.45 -4.42 26.50
C LEU A 468 11.17 -4.97 25.11
N CYS A 469 12.11 -5.70 24.52
CA CYS A 469 11.96 -6.34 23.21
C CYS A 469 10.76 -7.29 23.16
N PHE A 470 10.68 -8.24 24.09
CA PHE A 470 9.58 -9.22 24.13
C PHE A 470 8.25 -8.59 24.55
N GLY A 471 8.26 -7.61 25.45
CA GLY A 471 7.07 -6.83 25.82
C GLY A 471 6.51 -6.06 24.62
N PHE A 472 7.37 -5.42 23.85
CA PHE A 472 7.00 -4.70 22.63
C PHE A 472 6.43 -5.64 21.55
N LEU A 473 7.09 -6.79 21.37
CA LEU A 473 6.62 -7.84 20.46
C LEU A 473 5.24 -8.38 20.89
N ALA A 474 5.06 -8.65 22.18
CA ALA A 474 3.77 -9.13 22.71
C ALA A 474 2.65 -8.11 22.49
N VAL A 475 2.90 -6.82 22.73
CA VAL A 475 1.94 -5.75 22.46
C VAL A 475 1.61 -5.68 20.98
N ALA A 476 2.61 -5.74 20.09
CA ALA A 476 2.40 -5.70 18.64
C ALA A 476 1.58 -6.89 18.13
N LEU A 477 1.87 -8.11 18.61
CA LEU A 477 1.10 -9.31 18.29
C LEU A 477 -0.33 -9.21 18.81
N TRP A 478 -0.52 -8.69 20.03
CA TRP A 478 -1.86 -8.44 20.57
C TRP A 478 -2.65 -7.45 19.71
N LEU A 479 -2.02 -6.35 19.27
CA LEU A 479 -2.64 -5.37 18.37
C LEU A 479 -3.05 -6.01 17.03
N VAL A 480 -2.23 -6.88 16.49
CA VAL A 480 -2.48 -7.54 15.18
C VAL A 480 -3.59 -8.59 15.27
N PHE A 481 -3.58 -9.42 16.31
CA PHE A 481 -4.49 -10.58 16.39
C PHE A 481 -5.78 -10.31 17.18
N PHE A 482 -5.76 -9.40 18.14
CA PHE A 482 -6.90 -9.22 19.06
C PHE A 482 -7.54 -7.84 18.99
N ALA A 483 -6.76 -6.77 18.77
CA ALA A 483 -7.31 -5.43 18.73
C ALA A 483 -8.16 -5.18 17.48
N ARG A 484 -9.07 -4.20 17.59
CA ARG A 484 -9.79 -3.65 16.44
C ARG A 484 -8.82 -2.85 15.56
N ASN A 485 -8.92 -3.02 14.24
CA ASN A 485 -8.10 -2.25 13.31
C ASN A 485 -8.57 -0.78 13.20
N ALA A 486 -7.78 0.06 12.53
CA ALA A 486 -8.08 1.48 12.41
C ALA A 486 -9.41 1.75 11.70
N GLY A 487 -9.76 0.97 10.67
CA GLY A 487 -11.04 1.08 9.97
C GLY A 487 -12.25 0.71 10.82
N GLU A 488 -12.12 -0.31 11.69
CA GLU A 488 -13.18 -0.67 12.65
C GLU A 488 -13.33 0.39 13.74
N ARG A 489 -12.21 0.98 14.22
CA ARG A 489 -12.22 2.06 15.21
C ARG A 489 -12.81 3.34 14.64
N GLU A 490 -12.55 3.65 13.39
CA GLU A 490 -13.13 4.78 12.67
C GLU A 490 -14.64 4.68 12.56
N LYS A 491 -15.17 3.51 12.16
CA LYS A 491 -16.63 3.27 12.07
C LYS A 491 -17.35 3.41 13.40
N SER A 492 -16.68 3.11 14.50
CA SER A 492 -17.20 3.22 15.86
C SER A 492 -16.71 4.49 16.59
N PHE A 493 -16.16 5.45 15.84
CA PHE A 493 -15.64 6.68 16.43
C PHE A 493 -16.77 7.60 16.91
N GLU A 494 -16.68 7.98 18.16
CA GLU A 494 -17.51 9.01 18.76
C GLU A 494 -16.61 10.07 19.40
N PRO A 495 -16.83 11.37 19.10
CA PRO A 495 -16.05 12.43 19.72
C PRO A 495 -16.45 12.56 21.21
N ASN A 496 -15.56 12.11 22.10
CA ASN A 496 -15.71 12.18 23.54
C ASN A 496 -14.37 12.44 24.23
N GLY A 497 -14.37 12.68 25.54
CA GLY A 497 -13.16 12.98 26.31
C GLY A 497 -12.10 11.88 26.22
N LYS A 498 -12.48 10.60 26.15
CA LYS A 498 -11.55 9.47 26.02
C LYS A 498 -10.85 9.47 24.66
N THR A 499 -11.61 9.61 23.57
CA THR A 499 -11.04 9.65 22.21
C THR A 499 -10.17 10.90 22.02
N MET A 500 -10.56 12.04 22.59
CA MET A 500 -9.75 13.25 22.60
C MET A 500 -8.41 13.03 23.34
N PHE A 501 -8.45 12.45 24.54
CA PHE A 501 -7.25 12.16 25.31
C PHE A 501 -6.31 11.20 24.58
N VAL A 502 -6.85 10.10 24.03
CA VAL A 502 -6.05 9.12 23.26
C VAL A 502 -5.42 9.78 22.03
N THR A 503 -6.17 10.60 21.29
CA THR A 503 -5.65 11.32 20.12
C THR A 503 -4.51 12.25 20.49
N ALA A 504 -4.72 13.08 21.52
CA ALA A 504 -3.72 14.03 22.00
C ALA A 504 -2.46 13.30 22.50
N PHE A 505 -2.63 12.26 23.31
CA PHE A 505 -1.53 11.45 23.83
C PHE A 505 -0.70 10.83 22.71
N LEU A 506 -1.34 10.16 21.76
CA LEU A 506 -0.64 9.55 20.62
C LEU A 506 0.07 10.60 19.76
N MET A 507 -0.57 11.74 19.49
CA MET A 507 0.03 12.82 18.71
C MET A 507 1.28 13.40 19.41
N ILE A 508 1.19 13.69 20.71
CA ILE A 508 2.33 14.21 21.48
C ILE A 508 3.46 13.19 21.49
N TRP A 509 3.17 11.93 21.81
CA TRP A 509 4.18 10.89 21.83
C TRP A 509 4.86 10.75 20.48
N CYS A 510 4.09 10.63 19.38
CA CYS A 510 4.66 10.54 18.06
C CYS A 510 5.51 11.75 17.68
N VAL A 511 5.08 12.99 18.04
CA VAL A 511 5.84 14.21 17.73
C VAL A 511 7.17 14.23 18.48
N VAL A 512 7.20 13.78 19.73
CA VAL A 512 8.45 13.67 20.50
C VAL A 512 9.38 12.62 19.90
N SER A 513 8.83 11.53 19.35
CA SER A 513 9.59 10.41 18.76
C SER A 513 10.03 10.64 17.30
N LEU A 514 9.74 11.79 16.69
CA LEU A 514 10.07 12.04 15.26
C LEU A 514 11.58 12.18 14.97
N SER A 515 12.44 12.29 15.95
CA SER A 515 13.90 12.42 15.76
C SER A 515 14.56 11.18 15.13
N GLY A 516 13.96 9.99 15.30
CA GLY A 516 14.47 8.71 14.82
C GLY A 516 13.75 8.11 13.62
N VAL A 517 12.95 8.91 12.89
CA VAL A 517 12.07 8.40 11.82
C VAL A 517 12.81 7.92 10.58
N SER A 518 12.52 6.69 10.14
CA SER A 518 13.00 6.12 8.89
C SER A 518 12.13 6.49 7.69
N SER A 519 12.70 6.40 6.48
CA SER A 519 11.92 6.51 5.24
C SER A 519 10.90 5.37 5.14
N PHE A 520 9.79 5.61 4.42
CA PHE A 520 8.78 4.59 4.19
C PHE A 520 9.36 3.40 3.40
N LEU A 521 9.06 2.17 3.83
CA LEU A 521 9.62 0.93 3.26
C LEU A 521 9.42 0.83 1.73
N TYR A 522 8.24 1.20 1.24
CA TYR A 522 7.91 1.15 -0.20
C TYR A 522 8.72 2.09 -1.08
N TYR A 523 9.52 3.01 -0.50
CA TYR A 523 10.46 3.82 -1.29
C TYR A 523 11.74 3.06 -1.63
N ARG A 524 11.94 1.89 -1.02
CA ARG A 524 13.09 1.01 -1.29
C ARG A 524 12.82 -0.02 -2.41
N PHE A 525 11.55 -0.16 -2.86
CA PHE A 525 11.11 -1.17 -3.85
C PHE A 525 10.71 -0.59 -5.21
#